data_26daa56c4bc4fe2e78d0d47811f5909b
#
_entry.id   26daa56c4bc4fe2e78d0d47811f5909b
#
_cell.length_a   1.000
_cell.length_b   1.000
_cell.length_c   1.000
_cell.angle_alpha   90.00
_cell.angle_beta   90.00
_cell.angle_gamma   90.00
#
_symmetry.space_group_name_H-M   'P 1'
#
loop_
_entity.id
_entity.type
_entity.pdbx_description
1 polymer ?
#
loop_
_entity_poly.entity_id
_entity_poly.type
_entity_poly.pdbx_seq_one_letter_code
_entity_poly.pdbx_strand_id
1 'polypeptide(L)'
;MNSINIEIAGEQDSEVIREIYQTAFPEEESAMVAKLAVDLLAEKTVPEILSLVAREIETTLGHVAFSPVKIENNEPCKASILAPLAVHPEHQQKKVGSRLIESGLEKLKEAWGNIVFVYGDPEFYGKFGLHADTANDFPAPFDLEYPYGWQAFILKDWSDKTTPAATSCVSALSDSDLW
;
A
#
# COMPACT_ATOMS: atom_id res chain seq x y z
N MET A 1 -10.79 21.23 -17.92
CA MET A 1 -10.63 20.40 -16.71
C MET A 1 -9.31 19.65 -16.82
N ASN A 2 -8.42 19.85 -15.87
CA ASN A 2 -7.15 19.14 -15.86
C ASN A 2 -7.38 17.69 -15.40
N SER A 3 -6.78 16.75 -16.10
CA SER A 3 -6.87 15.33 -15.72
C SER A 3 -5.81 14.97 -14.70
N ILE A 4 -6.17 14.17 -13.71
CA ILE A 4 -5.22 13.58 -12.78
C ILE A 4 -4.59 12.37 -13.47
N ASN A 5 -3.26 12.32 -13.51
CA ASN A 5 -2.48 11.21 -14.04
C ASN A 5 -1.87 10.41 -12.90
N ILE A 6 -1.86 9.09 -13.02
CA ILE A 6 -1.15 8.23 -12.07
C ILE A 6 0.14 7.74 -12.73
N GLU A 7 1.26 8.04 -12.08
CA GLU A 7 2.61 7.80 -12.60
C GLU A 7 3.44 7.02 -11.59
N ILE A 8 4.43 6.29 -12.08
CA ILE A 8 5.42 5.63 -11.20
C ILE A 8 6.29 6.71 -10.59
N ALA A 9 6.42 6.70 -9.26
CA ALA A 9 7.26 7.62 -8.53
C ALA A 9 8.74 7.29 -8.74
N GLY A 10 9.58 8.31 -8.77
CA GLY A 10 11.02 8.20 -8.84
C GLY A 10 11.72 8.91 -7.67
N GLU A 11 13.03 8.79 -7.58
CA GLU A 11 13.82 9.43 -6.52
C GLU A 11 13.62 10.95 -6.45
N GLN A 12 13.37 11.59 -7.60
CA GLN A 12 13.07 13.01 -7.69
C GLN A 12 11.79 13.42 -6.94
N ASP A 13 10.91 12.48 -6.64
CA ASP A 13 9.64 12.72 -5.94
C ASP A 13 9.76 12.65 -4.41
N SER A 14 10.94 12.30 -3.91
CA SER A 14 11.19 12.04 -2.49
C SER A 14 10.73 13.18 -1.58
N GLU A 15 11.09 14.42 -1.91
CA GLU A 15 10.76 15.59 -1.07
C GLU A 15 9.25 15.91 -1.09
N VAL A 16 8.61 15.87 -2.25
CA VAL A 16 7.16 16.14 -2.34
C VAL A 16 6.34 15.00 -1.69
N ILE A 17 6.80 13.77 -1.77
CA ILE A 17 6.19 12.63 -1.06
C ILE A 17 6.30 12.87 0.45
N ARG A 18 7.47 13.21 0.95
CA ARG A 18 7.69 13.54 2.37
C ARG A 18 6.71 14.62 2.85
N GLU A 19 6.61 15.72 2.11
CA GLU A 19 5.72 16.84 2.43
C GLU A 19 4.24 16.42 2.48
N ILE A 20 3.78 15.58 1.53
CA ILE A 20 2.41 15.07 1.51
C ILE A 20 2.08 14.34 2.81
N TYR A 21 2.95 13.41 3.25
CA TYR A 21 2.72 12.66 4.49
C TYR A 21 2.82 13.55 5.72
N GLN A 22 3.76 14.48 5.77
CA GLN A 22 3.89 15.41 6.88
C GLN A 22 2.67 16.32 7.06
N THR A 23 2.00 16.66 5.96
CA THR A 23 0.81 17.50 5.97
C THR A 23 -0.49 16.72 6.16
N ALA A 24 -0.56 15.49 5.67
CA ALA A 24 -1.77 14.67 5.68
C ALA A 24 -2.01 13.93 6.99
N PHE A 25 -0.97 13.63 7.76
CA PHE A 25 -1.06 12.87 9.01
C PHE A 25 -0.93 13.76 10.24
N PRO A 26 -1.51 13.35 11.38
CA PRO A 26 -1.33 14.04 12.66
C PRO A 26 0.15 14.18 13.03
N GLU A 27 0.50 15.23 13.76
CA GLU A 27 1.89 15.55 14.09
C GLU A 27 2.65 14.40 14.77
N GLU A 28 1.97 13.62 15.60
CA GLU A 28 2.53 12.45 16.31
C GLU A 28 2.96 11.32 15.36
N GLU A 29 2.32 11.19 14.21
CA GLU A 29 2.54 10.11 13.25
C GLU A 29 3.27 10.57 11.99
N SER A 30 3.18 11.84 11.65
CA SER A 30 3.57 12.38 10.35
C SER A 30 5.04 12.12 9.99
N ALA A 31 5.95 12.28 10.94
CA ALA A 31 7.38 12.05 10.70
C ALA A 31 7.69 10.57 10.40
N MET A 32 7.04 9.65 11.12
CA MET A 32 7.23 8.21 10.96
C MET A 32 6.69 7.73 9.62
N VAL A 33 5.49 8.17 9.25
CA VAL A 33 4.85 7.76 7.99
C VAL A 33 5.55 8.37 6.78
N ALA A 34 5.99 9.63 6.88
CA ALA A 34 6.78 10.27 5.84
C ALA A 34 8.12 9.57 5.61
N LYS A 35 8.80 9.18 6.70
CA LYS A 35 10.02 8.38 6.61
C LYS A 35 9.77 7.04 5.94
N LEU A 36 8.72 6.33 6.33
CA LEU A 36 8.33 5.05 5.72
C LEU A 36 8.16 5.19 4.20
N ALA A 37 7.41 6.20 3.75
CA ALA A 37 7.16 6.41 2.33
C ALA A 37 8.45 6.64 1.53
N VAL A 38 9.38 7.41 2.09
CA VAL A 38 10.68 7.70 1.46
C VAL A 38 11.61 6.49 1.51
N ASP A 39 11.65 5.76 2.62
CA ASP A 39 12.44 4.54 2.74
C ASP A 39 11.98 3.47 1.73
N LEU A 40 10.66 3.29 1.56
CA LEU A 40 10.10 2.38 0.56
C LEU A 40 10.43 2.81 -0.88
N LEU A 41 10.48 4.11 -1.16
CA LEU A 41 10.86 4.62 -2.47
C LEU A 41 12.31 4.25 -2.83
N ALA A 42 13.19 4.19 -1.84
CA ALA A 42 14.61 3.89 -2.01
C ALA A 42 14.95 2.40 -1.86
N GLU A 43 14.11 1.60 -1.18
CA GLU A 43 14.37 0.20 -0.90
C GLU A 43 14.37 -0.65 -2.17
N LYS A 44 15.36 -1.52 -2.31
CA LYS A 44 15.47 -2.44 -3.46
C LYS A 44 14.95 -3.81 -3.05
N THR A 45 13.93 -4.29 -3.72
CA THR A 45 13.27 -5.57 -3.46
C THR A 45 13.04 -6.35 -4.76
N VAL A 46 12.74 -7.64 -4.64
CA VAL A 46 12.33 -8.50 -5.75
C VAL A 46 11.08 -9.27 -5.33
N PRO A 47 9.92 -9.01 -5.99
CA PRO A 47 9.67 -7.98 -7.01
C PRO A 47 9.86 -6.55 -6.49
N GLU A 48 10.00 -5.59 -7.39
CA GLU A 48 10.17 -4.18 -7.02
C GLU A 48 8.92 -3.62 -6.33
N ILE A 49 9.13 -2.68 -5.41
CA ILE A 49 8.07 -1.92 -4.78
C ILE A 49 7.40 -1.04 -5.84
N LEU A 50 6.07 -1.13 -5.93
CA LEU A 50 5.27 -0.26 -6.79
C LEU A 50 4.91 1.01 -6.01
N SER A 51 5.57 2.11 -6.34
CA SER A 51 5.31 3.42 -5.74
C SER A 51 4.68 4.33 -6.81
N LEU A 52 3.51 4.89 -6.51
CA LEU A 52 2.73 5.69 -7.44
C LEU A 52 2.44 7.08 -6.89
N VAL A 53 2.51 8.07 -7.78
CA VAL A 53 2.07 9.45 -7.49
C VAL A 53 0.91 9.83 -8.39
N ALA A 54 -0.01 10.62 -7.83
CA ALA A 54 -1.07 11.26 -8.58
C ALA A 54 -0.65 12.70 -8.90
N ARG A 55 -0.71 13.10 -10.16
CA ARG A 55 -0.32 14.45 -10.62
C ARG A 55 -1.45 15.11 -11.40
N GLU A 56 -1.56 16.42 -11.18
CA GLU A 56 -2.32 17.31 -12.03
C GLU A 56 -1.36 18.39 -12.54
N ILE A 57 -1.06 18.36 -13.86
CA ILE A 57 0.02 19.17 -14.46
C ILE A 57 1.35 18.86 -13.76
N GLU A 58 1.94 19.82 -13.05
CA GLU A 58 3.21 19.65 -12.31
C GLU A 58 3.01 19.48 -10.80
N THR A 59 1.75 19.48 -10.33
CA THR A 59 1.44 19.37 -8.90
C THR A 59 1.21 17.91 -8.51
N THR A 60 1.96 17.42 -7.53
CA THR A 60 1.76 16.09 -6.94
C THR A 60 0.69 16.17 -5.86
N LEU A 61 -0.37 15.41 -6.01
CA LEU A 61 -1.58 15.46 -5.18
C LEU A 61 -1.60 14.39 -4.09
N GLY A 62 -0.94 13.25 -4.33
CA GLY A 62 -0.96 12.11 -3.43
C GLY A 62 0.03 11.03 -3.85
N HIS A 63 0.21 10.05 -2.98
CA HIS A 63 1.15 8.94 -3.14
C HIS A 63 0.62 7.66 -2.50
N VAL A 64 0.98 6.51 -3.07
CA VAL A 64 0.75 5.18 -2.50
C VAL A 64 1.93 4.26 -2.80
N ALA A 65 2.25 3.37 -1.87
CA ALA A 65 3.21 2.31 -2.11
C ALA A 65 2.58 0.93 -1.92
N PHE A 66 2.97 0.00 -2.78
CA PHE A 66 2.67 -1.43 -2.66
C PHE A 66 4.00 -2.17 -2.60
N SER A 67 4.27 -2.82 -1.49
CA SER A 67 5.53 -3.53 -1.30
C SER A 67 5.32 -5.04 -1.17
N PRO A 68 6.29 -5.87 -1.58
CA PRO A 68 6.17 -7.33 -1.51
C PRO A 68 5.90 -7.83 -0.09
N VAL A 69 5.00 -8.81 0.00
CA VAL A 69 4.74 -9.59 1.21
C VAL A 69 5.09 -11.04 0.93
N LYS A 70 5.81 -11.66 1.85
CA LYS A 70 6.08 -13.09 1.79
C LYS A 70 5.00 -13.82 2.59
N ILE A 71 4.40 -14.83 1.99
CA ILE A 71 3.46 -15.74 2.65
C ILE A 71 4.16 -17.08 2.85
N GLU A 72 4.24 -17.53 4.09
CA GLU A 72 4.93 -18.75 4.47
C GLU A 72 4.37 -19.99 3.72
N ASN A 73 5.25 -20.80 3.16
CA ASN A 73 4.90 -22.01 2.39
C ASN A 73 3.99 -21.75 1.17
N ASN A 74 4.02 -20.55 0.64
CA ASN A 74 3.27 -20.16 -0.57
C ASN A 74 4.20 -19.44 -1.57
N GLU A 75 5.34 -20.00 -1.87
CA GLU A 75 6.37 -19.39 -2.73
C GLU A 75 5.87 -18.98 -4.13
N PRO A 76 4.95 -19.74 -4.79
CA PRO A 76 4.39 -19.29 -6.07
C PRO A 76 3.53 -18.03 -5.96
N CYS A 77 2.98 -17.73 -4.78
CA CYS A 77 2.15 -16.56 -4.57
C CYS A 77 2.96 -15.27 -4.56
N LYS A 78 2.52 -14.29 -5.31
CA LYS A 78 3.04 -12.92 -5.28
C LYS A 78 2.06 -12.03 -4.53
N ALA A 79 2.41 -11.73 -3.29
CA ALA A 79 1.62 -10.88 -2.41
C ALA A 79 2.23 -9.49 -2.28
N SER A 80 1.39 -8.51 -2.01
CA SER A 80 1.79 -7.12 -1.72
C SER A 80 0.98 -6.57 -0.57
N ILE A 81 1.50 -5.54 0.08
CA ILE A 81 0.77 -4.71 1.03
C ILE A 81 0.67 -3.28 0.53
N LEU A 82 -0.53 -2.71 0.59
CA LEU A 82 -0.80 -1.31 0.35
C LEU A 82 -0.47 -0.53 1.63
N ALA A 83 0.67 0.13 1.65
CA ALA A 83 1.10 0.99 2.75
C ALA A 83 2.38 1.77 2.37
N PRO A 84 2.46 3.06 2.65
CA PRO A 84 1.39 3.94 3.09
C PRO A 84 0.61 4.57 1.92
N LEU A 85 -0.47 5.25 2.24
CA LEU A 85 -1.28 6.04 1.31
C LEU A 85 -1.53 7.41 1.91
N ALA A 86 -1.30 8.47 1.14
CA ALA A 86 -1.66 9.82 1.54
C ALA A 86 -2.09 10.67 0.33
N VAL A 87 -3.01 11.60 0.60
CA VAL A 87 -3.42 12.67 -0.32
C VAL A 87 -3.23 14.00 0.40
N HIS A 88 -2.60 14.95 -0.28
CA HIS A 88 -2.41 16.30 0.27
C HIS A 88 -3.77 16.87 0.71
N PRO A 89 -3.88 17.50 1.90
CA PRO A 89 -5.16 17.94 2.46
C PRO A 89 -6.00 18.80 1.50
N GLU A 90 -5.39 19.68 0.72
CA GLU A 90 -6.10 20.52 -0.26
C GLU A 90 -6.70 19.75 -1.43
N HIS A 91 -6.31 18.50 -1.62
CA HIS A 91 -6.74 17.65 -2.73
C HIS A 91 -7.54 16.42 -2.28
N GLN A 92 -7.82 16.30 -0.98
CA GLN A 92 -8.70 15.25 -0.44
C GLN A 92 -10.15 15.43 -0.95
N GLN A 93 -10.94 14.36 -0.88
CA GLN A 93 -12.34 14.32 -1.38
C GLN A 93 -12.50 14.51 -2.89
N LYS A 94 -11.41 14.55 -3.65
CA LYS A 94 -11.39 14.59 -5.12
C LYS A 94 -11.12 13.21 -5.76
N LYS A 95 -11.31 12.15 -5.01
CA LYS A 95 -11.05 10.74 -5.43
C LYS A 95 -9.61 10.45 -5.82
N VAL A 96 -8.64 11.25 -5.39
CA VAL A 96 -7.21 11.03 -5.66
C VAL A 96 -6.75 9.69 -5.07
N GLY A 97 -7.05 9.43 -3.79
CA GLY A 97 -6.74 8.17 -3.13
C GLY A 97 -7.36 6.96 -3.82
N SER A 98 -8.63 7.06 -4.21
CA SER A 98 -9.32 5.99 -4.96
C SER A 98 -8.60 5.66 -6.27
N ARG A 99 -8.21 6.67 -7.03
CA ARG A 99 -7.50 6.48 -8.30
C ARG A 99 -6.12 5.86 -8.12
N LEU A 100 -5.40 6.25 -7.06
CA LEU A 100 -4.13 5.63 -6.70
C LEU A 100 -4.29 4.14 -6.37
N ILE A 101 -5.28 3.80 -5.56
CA ILE A 101 -5.57 2.41 -5.18
C ILE A 101 -5.96 1.58 -6.42
N GLU A 102 -6.94 2.04 -7.18
CA GLU A 102 -7.43 1.34 -8.38
C GLU A 102 -6.33 1.12 -9.40
N SER A 103 -5.52 2.15 -9.68
CA SER A 103 -4.38 2.03 -10.59
C SER A 103 -3.33 1.05 -10.09
N GLY A 104 -3.04 1.05 -8.79
CA GLY A 104 -2.10 0.11 -8.18
C GLY A 104 -2.57 -1.34 -8.26
N LEU A 105 -3.83 -1.59 -7.92
CA LEU A 105 -4.43 -2.93 -8.01
C LEU A 105 -4.42 -3.46 -9.44
N GLU A 106 -4.77 -2.63 -10.41
CA GLU A 106 -4.74 -2.98 -11.84
C GLU A 106 -3.34 -3.33 -12.31
N LYS A 107 -2.34 -2.50 -12.00
CA LYS A 107 -0.95 -2.73 -12.36
C LYS A 107 -0.40 -4.02 -11.74
N LEU A 108 -0.70 -4.30 -10.48
CA LEU A 108 -0.29 -5.53 -9.81
C LEU A 108 -0.93 -6.76 -10.45
N LYS A 109 -2.22 -6.69 -10.77
CA LYS A 109 -2.94 -7.78 -11.44
C LYS A 109 -2.40 -8.08 -12.82
N GLU A 110 -2.08 -7.06 -13.61
CA GLU A 110 -1.50 -7.21 -14.95
C GLU A 110 -0.08 -7.78 -14.92
N ALA A 111 0.73 -7.35 -13.94
CA ALA A 111 2.13 -7.75 -13.85
C ALA A 111 2.30 -9.18 -13.28
N TRP A 112 1.96 -9.41 -12.01
CA TRP A 112 2.29 -10.67 -11.34
C TRP A 112 1.47 -10.92 -10.05
N GLY A 113 0.69 -9.95 -9.58
CA GLY A 113 0.08 -9.98 -8.25
C GLY A 113 -1.02 -11.01 -8.09
N ASN A 114 -0.98 -11.75 -6.99
CA ASN A 114 -2.02 -12.69 -6.59
C ASN A 114 -2.93 -12.10 -5.52
N ILE A 115 -2.37 -11.50 -4.48
CA ILE A 115 -3.13 -10.98 -3.34
C ILE A 115 -2.53 -9.67 -2.84
N VAL A 116 -3.40 -8.75 -2.42
CA VAL A 116 -3.01 -7.47 -1.80
C VAL A 116 -3.61 -7.39 -0.42
N PHE A 117 -2.78 -7.04 0.56
CA PHE A 117 -3.17 -6.77 1.94
C PHE A 117 -3.22 -5.27 2.21
N VAL A 118 -3.99 -4.89 3.23
CA VAL A 118 -3.98 -3.55 3.82
C VAL A 118 -4.33 -3.64 5.30
N TYR A 119 -3.74 -2.77 6.09
CA TYR A 119 -4.16 -2.51 7.47
C TYR A 119 -4.75 -1.09 7.54
N GLY A 120 -6.06 -1.00 7.69
CA GLY A 120 -6.75 0.29 7.67
C GLY A 120 -8.25 0.19 7.87
N ASP A 121 -8.97 1.26 7.54
CA ASP A 121 -10.42 1.36 7.71
C ASP A 121 -11.18 0.43 6.75
N PRO A 122 -11.93 -0.56 7.28
CA PRO A 122 -12.73 -1.47 6.45
C PRO A 122 -13.81 -0.79 5.61
N GLU A 123 -14.39 0.31 6.10
CA GLU A 123 -15.40 1.06 5.34
C GLU A 123 -14.81 1.71 4.09
N PHE A 124 -13.57 2.17 4.19
CA PHE A 124 -12.87 2.77 3.05
C PHE A 124 -12.35 1.70 2.08
N TYR A 125 -11.56 0.74 2.56
CA TYR A 125 -10.91 -0.26 1.70
C TYR A 125 -11.87 -1.33 1.17
N GLY A 126 -12.98 -1.58 1.84
CA GLY A 126 -14.02 -2.48 1.36
C GLY A 126 -14.60 -2.09 0.00
N LYS A 127 -14.59 -0.80 -0.34
CA LYS A 127 -15.02 -0.27 -1.64
C LYS A 127 -14.15 -0.77 -2.81
N PHE A 128 -12.92 -1.19 -2.53
CA PHE A 128 -11.95 -1.68 -3.51
C PHE A 128 -11.84 -3.20 -3.51
N GLY A 129 -12.66 -3.90 -2.73
CA GLY A 129 -12.67 -5.35 -2.66
C GLY A 129 -11.77 -5.94 -1.58
N LEU A 130 -11.15 -5.13 -0.74
CA LEU A 130 -10.34 -5.62 0.39
C LEU A 130 -11.24 -5.90 1.58
N HIS A 131 -11.20 -7.14 2.10
CA HIS A 131 -12.05 -7.59 3.20
C HIS A 131 -11.27 -8.38 4.24
N ALA A 132 -11.68 -8.25 5.51
CA ALA A 132 -11.08 -8.97 6.63
C ALA A 132 -11.24 -10.49 6.50
N ASP A 133 -12.38 -10.97 6.01
CA ASP A 133 -12.62 -12.40 5.83
C ASP A 133 -11.61 -13.06 4.89
N THR A 134 -11.19 -12.36 3.83
CA THR A 134 -10.16 -12.84 2.92
C THR A 134 -8.80 -12.95 3.59
N ALA A 135 -8.51 -12.06 4.54
CA ALA A 135 -7.23 -12.03 5.25
C ALA A 135 -7.14 -13.03 6.41
N ASN A 136 -8.25 -13.64 6.84
CA ASN A 136 -8.28 -14.52 8.01
C ASN A 136 -7.30 -15.69 7.94
N ASP A 137 -7.03 -16.22 6.76
CA ASP A 137 -6.10 -17.33 6.55
C ASP A 137 -4.63 -16.90 6.53
N PHE A 138 -4.36 -15.59 6.60
CA PHE A 138 -3.03 -15.00 6.47
C PHE A 138 -2.76 -14.03 7.62
N PRO A 139 -2.37 -14.52 8.81
CA PRO A 139 -2.07 -13.65 9.95
C PRO A 139 -1.11 -12.52 9.60
N ALA A 140 -1.37 -11.33 10.13
CA ALA A 140 -0.53 -10.16 9.95
C ALA A 140 0.87 -10.37 10.55
N PRO A 141 1.90 -9.61 10.09
CA PRO A 141 3.27 -9.76 10.58
C PRO A 141 3.43 -9.45 12.07
N PHE A 142 2.55 -8.63 12.64
CA PHE A 142 2.58 -8.17 14.02
C PHE A 142 1.19 -8.24 14.63
N ASP A 143 1.13 -8.20 15.96
CA ASP A 143 -0.14 -8.06 16.68
C ASP A 143 -0.78 -6.70 16.37
N LEU A 144 -2.07 -6.71 16.08
CA LEU A 144 -2.80 -5.52 15.65
C LEU A 144 -3.74 -5.02 16.74
N GLU A 145 -3.75 -3.71 16.96
CA GLU A 145 -4.73 -3.06 17.84
C GLU A 145 -6.17 -3.24 17.33
N TYR A 146 -6.34 -3.19 16.01
CA TYR A 146 -7.64 -3.36 15.34
C TYR A 146 -7.62 -4.54 14.35
N PRO A 147 -7.82 -5.79 14.81
CA PRO A 147 -7.69 -6.97 13.95
C PRO A 147 -8.55 -6.95 12.68
N TYR A 148 -9.73 -6.30 12.71
CA TYR A 148 -10.61 -6.17 11.54
C TYR A 148 -10.04 -5.24 10.47
N GLY A 149 -9.06 -4.43 10.82
CA GLY A 149 -8.34 -3.56 9.89
C GLY A 149 -7.41 -4.32 8.94
N TRP A 150 -7.06 -5.57 9.28
CA TRP A 150 -6.29 -6.44 8.40
C TRP A 150 -7.19 -7.05 7.35
N GLN A 151 -6.99 -6.66 6.09
CA GLN A 151 -7.86 -6.98 4.97
C GLN A 151 -7.04 -7.45 3.78
N ALA A 152 -7.67 -8.24 2.91
CA ALA A 152 -7.02 -8.70 1.68
C ALA A 152 -7.98 -8.74 0.51
N PHE A 153 -7.42 -8.67 -0.70
CA PHE A 153 -8.12 -8.87 -1.96
C PHE A 153 -7.30 -9.82 -2.85
N ILE A 154 -7.92 -10.92 -3.29
CA ILE A 154 -7.30 -11.85 -4.22
C ILE A 154 -7.50 -11.33 -5.64
N LEU A 155 -6.40 -10.91 -6.28
CA LEU A 155 -6.38 -10.43 -7.66
C LEU A 155 -6.41 -11.59 -8.65
N LYS A 156 -5.57 -12.61 -8.39
CA LYS A 156 -5.50 -13.87 -9.14
C LYS A 156 -5.23 -15.00 -8.15
N ASP A 157 -6.03 -16.04 -8.18
CA ASP A 157 -5.79 -17.22 -7.36
C ASP A 157 -4.49 -17.92 -7.76
N TRP A 158 -3.95 -18.77 -6.89
CA TRP A 158 -2.72 -19.53 -7.13
C TRP A 158 -2.89 -20.98 -6.68
N SER A 159 -2.08 -21.86 -7.29
CA SER A 159 -2.07 -23.29 -6.97
C SER A 159 -1.28 -23.58 -5.69
N ASP A 160 -1.54 -24.76 -5.10
CA ASP A 160 -0.82 -25.28 -3.94
C ASP A 160 -0.89 -24.34 -2.71
N LYS A 161 -1.99 -23.63 -2.58
CA LYS A 161 -2.23 -22.70 -1.46
C LYS A 161 -2.23 -23.46 -0.13
N THR A 162 -1.37 -23.02 0.78
CA THR A 162 -1.28 -23.54 2.15
C THR A 162 -1.78 -22.49 3.13
N THR A 163 -2.79 -22.83 3.93
CA THR A 163 -3.37 -21.96 4.96
C THR A 163 -3.64 -22.72 6.25
N PRO A 164 -3.60 -22.08 7.44
CA PRO A 164 -3.17 -20.70 7.64
C PRO A 164 -1.68 -20.50 7.36
N ALA A 165 -1.29 -19.32 6.91
CA ALA A 165 0.09 -19.00 6.58
C ALA A 165 0.45 -17.59 7.02
N ALA A 166 1.50 -17.46 7.83
CA ALA A 166 1.99 -16.19 8.33
C ALA A 166 2.55 -15.32 7.21
N THR A 167 2.44 -14.01 7.38
CA THR A 167 2.97 -13.01 6.46
C THR A 167 4.18 -12.29 7.03
N SER A 168 5.06 -11.81 6.15
CA SER A 168 6.16 -10.92 6.51
C SER A 168 6.35 -9.86 5.44
N CYS A 169 6.76 -8.66 5.89
CA CYS A 169 6.92 -7.49 5.03
C CYS A 169 8.39 -7.19 4.74
N VAL A 170 8.63 -6.26 3.82
CA VAL A 170 9.95 -5.70 3.54
C VAL A 170 10.51 -4.96 4.77
N SER A 171 11.83 -4.68 4.75
CA SER A 171 12.54 -4.10 5.88
C SER A 171 11.92 -2.81 6.43
N ALA A 172 11.53 -1.89 5.55
CA ALA A 172 10.94 -0.61 5.96
C ALA A 172 9.61 -0.77 6.74
N LEU A 173 8.87 -1.86 6.53
CA LEU A 173 7.61 -2.18 7.22
C LEU A 173 7.78 -3.18 8.38
N SER A 174 9.00 -3.57 8.71
CA SER A 174 9.29 -4.55 9.76
C SER A 174 9.50 -3.93 11.14
N ASP A 175 9.04 -2.71 11.35
CA ASP A 175 9.01 -2.02 12.63
C ASP A 175 7.61 -2.17 13.25
N SER A 176 7.52 -2.78 14.44
CA SER A 176 6.26 -3.01 15.14
C SER A 176 5.51 -1.73 15.49
N ASP A 177 6.20 -0.59 15.61
CA ASP A 177 5.57 0.70 15.91
C ASP A 177 4.71 1.25 14.77
N LEU A 178 4.80 0.63 13.58
CA LEU A 178 3.98 0.98 12.41
C LEU A 178 2.61 0.28 12.39
N TRP A 179 2.36 -0.66 13.33
CA TRP A 179 1.19 -1.57 13.27
C TRP A 179 0.21 -1.39 14.43
#